data_03cc315438a09498f470e9bc99a238cd
#
_entry.id   03cc315438a09498f470e9bc99a238cd
#
_cell.length_a   1.000
_cell.length_b   1.000
_cell.length_c   1.000
_cell.angle_alpha   90.00
_cell.angle_beta   90.00
_cell.angle_gamma   90.00
#
_symmetry.space_group_name_H-M   'P 1'
#
loop_
_entity.id
_entity.type
_entity.pdbx_description
1 polymer ?
#
loop_
_entity_poly.entity_id
_entity_poly.type
_entity_poly.pdbx_seq_one_letter_code
_entity_poly.pdbx_strand_id
1 'polypeptide(L)'
;MEKNNTMSKKFNRFFNEYSIIIIFAVMVAILAVLKPQFIAASNIISMIRQVSLIGILAMGMMLVIINGGVDLSAGAQIALVSVVCSLFAQETQNNLLLAIILSIAMGLFCGLVNGILITG
;
A
#
# COMPACT_ATOMS: atom_id res chain seq x y z
N MET A 1 -41.42 30.37 4.79
CA MET A 1 -39.94 30.56 4.81
C MET A 1 -39.16 29.42 5.47
N GLU A 2 -39.80 28.42 6.03
CA GLU A 2 -39.15 27.30 6.80
C GLU A 2 -38.63 26.13 5.95
N LYS A 3 -39.17 25.96 4.75
CA LYS A 3 -38.82 24.82 3.85
C LYS A 3 -37.43 24.91 3.22
N ASN A 4 -36.88 26.13 3.05
CA ASN A 4 -35.55 26.37 2.49
C ASN A 4 -34.42 26.04 3.49
N ASN A 5 -34.71 26.12 4.78
CA ASN A 5 -33.69 25.89 5.82
C ASN A 5 -33.40 24.40 6.04
N THR A 6 -34.37 23.54 5.73
CA THR A 6 -34.23 22.07 5.89
C THR A 6 -33.42 21.43 4.76
N MET A 7 -33.56 21.95 3.53
CA MET A 7 -32.76 21.47 2.39
C MET A 7 -31.29 21.87 2.50
N SER A 8 -31.02 23.11 2.92
CA SER A 8 -29.66 23.60 3.16
C SER A 8 -28.96 22.83 4.27
N LYS A 9 -29.67 22.51 5.36
CA LYS A 9 -29.12 21.71 6.46
C LYS A 9 -28.83 20.26 6.04
N LYS A 10 -29.70 19.64 5.23
CA LYS A 10 -29.44 18.29 4.68
C LYS A 10 -28.27 18.28 3.70
N PHE A 11 -28.14 19.29 2.85
CA PHE A 11 -27.06 19.45 1.90
C PHE A 11 -25.72 19.67 2.61
N ASN A 12 -25.67 20.54 3.63
CA ASN A 12 -24.46 20.75 4.43
C ASN A 12 -24.04 19.51 5.21
N ARG A 13 -25.01 18.73 5.72
CA ARG A 13 -24.73 17.49 6.42
C ARG A 13 -24.17 16.43 5.47
N PHE A 14 -24.75 16.31 4.28
CA PHE A 14 -24.27 15.41 3.24
C PHE A 14 -22.85 15.83 2.78
N PHE A 15 -22.61 17.11 2.56
CA PHE A 15 -21.30 17.63 2.19
C PHE A 15 -20.24 17.40 3.28
N ASN A 16 -20.58 17.57 4.55
CA ASN A 16 -19.64 17.31 5.65
C ASN A 16 -19.34 15.81 5.83
N GLU A 17 -20.33 14.97 5.61
CA GLU A 17 -20.19 13.51 5.79
C GLU A 17 -19.41 12.85 4.64
N TYR A 18 -19.56 13.37 3.42
CA TYR A 18 -18.92 12.84 2.21
C TYR A 18 -17.85 13.76 1.60
N SER A 19 -17.43 14.81 2.30
CA SER A 19 -16.50 15.82 1.77
C SER A 19 -15.19 15.18 1.25
N ILE A 20 -14.64 14.22 1.96
CA ILE A 20 -13.40 13.52 1.56
C ILE A 20 -13.61 12.76 0.25
N ILE A 21 -14.73 12.07 0.10
CA ILE A 21 -15.05 11.30 -1.09
C ILE A 21 -15.28 12.22 -2.28
N ILE A 22 -15.98 13.34 -2.06
CA ILE A 22 -16.24 14.34 -3.11
C ILE A 22 -14.95 15.00 -3.56
N ILE A 23 -14.09 15.41 -2.64
CA ILE A 23 -12.78 16.00 -2.96
C ILE A 23 -11.92 14.98 -3.73
N PHE A 24 -11.90 13.73 -3.30
CA PHE A 24 -11.17 12.67 -3.98
C PHE A 24 -11.71 12.44 -5.40
N ALA A 25 -13.03 12.35 -5.57
CA ALA A 25 -13.66 12.17 -6.88
C ALA A 25 -13.36 13.33 -7.83
N VAL A 26 -13.44 14.57 -7.34
CA VAL A 26 -13.10 15.77 -8.12
C VAL A 26 -11.62 15.75 -8.52
N MET A 27 -10.73 15.43 -7.60
CA MET A 27 -9.29 15.32 -7.89
C MET A 27 -9.01 14.27 -8.96
N VAL A 28 -9.61 13.08 -8.86
CA VAL A 28 -9.50 12.02 -9.87
C VAL A 28 -10.04 12.47 -11.22
N ALA A 29 -11.18 13.15 -11.25
CA ALA A 29 -11.77 13.68 -12.48
C ALA A 29 -10.86 14.72 -13.17
N ILE A 30 -10.29 15.64 -12.39
CA ILE A 30 -9.33 16.64 -12.89
C ILE A 30 -8.08 15.95 -13.47
N LEU A 31 -7.50 14.99 -12.76
CA LEU A 31 -6.33 14.25 -13.23
C LEU A 31 -6.64 13.44 -14.49
N ALA A 32 -7.83 12.85 -14.57
CA ALA A 32 -8.29 12.10 -15.74
C ALA A 32 -8.36 12.96 -17.00
N VAL A 33 -8.83 14.21 -16.87
CA VAL A 33 -8.93 15.17 -17.98
C VAL A 33 -7.56 15.73 -18.36
N LEU A 34 -6.74 16.09 -17.38
CA LEU A 34 -5.42 16.69 -17.63
C LEU A 34 -4.40 15.69 -18.16
N LYS A 35 -4.51 14.42 -17.75
CA LYS A 35 -3.60 13.33 -18.13
C LYS A 35 -4.38 12.06 -18.43
N PRO A 36 -4.80 11.84 -19.70
CA PRO A 36 -5.56 10.65 -20.09
C PRO A 36 -4.84 9.34 -19.75
N GLN A 37 -3.51 9.37 -19.67
CA GLN A 37 -2.69 8.22 -19.22
C GLN A 37 -3.01 7.78 -17.79
N PHE A 38 -3.60 8.67 -16.96
CA PHE A 38 -3.98 8.35 -15.59
C PHE A 38 -5.02 7.21 -15.54
N ILE A 39 -5.95 7.18 -16.50
CA ILE A 39 -7.00 6.15 -16.61
C ILE A 39 -6.55 4.99 -17.53
N ALA A 40 -5.37 5.06 -18.13
CA ALA A 40 -4.89 3.98 -19.00
C ALA A 40 -4.84 2.65 -18.23
N ALA A 41 -5.20 1.56 -18.90
CA ALA A 41 -5.24 0.23 -18.30
C ALA A 41 -3.88 -0.16 -17.66
N SER A 42 -2.77 0.21 -18.29
CA SER A 42 -1.42 -0.03 -17.76
C SER A 42 -1.19 0.67 -16.42
N ASN A 43 -1.66 1.90 -16.25
CA ASN A 43 -1.54 2.65 -15.01
C ASN A 43 -2.43 2.06 -13.91
N ILE A 44 -3.67 1.70 -14.26
CA ILE A 44 -4.61 1.07 -13.30
C ILE A 44 -4.06 -0.27 -12.82
N ILE A 45 -3.52 -1.10 -13.70
CA ILE A 45 -2.88 -2.37 -13.32
C ILE A 45 -1.69 -2.12 -12.40
N SER A 46 -0.88 -1.11 -12.68
CA SER A 46 0.25 -0.73 -11.82
C SER A 46 -0.20 -0.26 -10.44
N MET A 47 -1.28 0.53 -10.37
CA MET A 47 -1.88 0.97 -9.10
C MET A 47 -2.41 -0.21 -8.30
N ILE A 48 -3.15 -1.15 -8.93
CA ILE A 48 -3.66 -2.36 -8.27
C ILE A 48 -2.50 -3.20 -7.73
N ARG A 49 -1.43 -3.35 -8.49
CA ARG A 49 -0.23 -4.08 -8.06
C ARG A 49 0.40 -3.43 -6.82
N GLN A 50 0.56 -2.10 -6.82
CA GLN A 50 1.11 -1.37 -5.67
C GLN A 50 0.21 -1.50 -4.43
N VAL A 51 -1.11 -1.34 -4.59
CA VAL A 51 -2.08 -1.48 -3.49
C VAL A 51 -2.06 -2.90 -2.92
N SER A 52 -1.93 -3.92 -3.77
CA SER A 52 -1.83 -5.32 -3.32
C SER A 52 -0.58 -5.56 -2.47
N LEU A 53 0.57 -5.03 -2.88
CA LEU A 53 1.82 -5.12 -2.12
C LEU A 53 1.70 -4.43 -0.76
N ILE A 54 1.20 -3.19 -0.76
CA ILE A 54 1.00 -2.40 0.47
C ILE A 54 -0.03 -3.09 1.38
N GLY A 55 -1.08 -3.70 0.81
CA GLY A 55 -2.09 -4.44 1.55
C GLY A 55 -1.52 -5.66 2.30
N ILE A 56 -0.66 -6.43 1.65
CA ILE A 56 0.03 -7.57 2.29
C ILE A 56 0.91 -7.09 3.44
N LEU A 57 1.66 -6.02 3.22
CA LEU A 57 2.51 -5.40 4.25
C LEU A 57 1.69 -4.88 5.42
N ALA A 58 0.58 -4.21 5.15
CA ALA A 58 -0.32 -3.69 6.17
C ALA A 58 -0.91 -4.82 7.04
N MET A 59 -1.23 -5.97 6.47
CA MET A 59 -1.66 -7.14 7.25
C MET A 59 -0.55 -7.66 8.17
N GLY A 60 0.70 -7.71 7.69
CA GLY A 60 1.84 -8.07 8.54
C GLY A 60 2.04 -7.09 9.69
N MET A 61 2.02 -5.78 9.39
CA MET A 61 2.15 -4.73 10.40
C MET A 61 1.00 -4.72 11.41
N MET A 62 -0.21 -5.06 10.98
CA MET A 62 -1.38 -5.17 11.85
C MET A 62 -1.16 -6.21 12.96
N LEU A 63 -0.56 -7.35 12.65
CA LEU A 63 -0.25 -8.37 13.66
C LEU A 63 0.75 -7.86 14.70
N VAL A 64 1.74 -7.08 14.29
CA VAL A 64 2.72 -6.48 15.20
C VAL A 64 2.06 -5.45 16.12
N ILE A 65 1.20 -4.59 15.56
CA ILE A 65 0.49 -3.54 16.32
C ILE A 65 -0.48 -4.16 17.34
N ILE A 66 -1.20 -5.23 16.99
CA ILE A 66 -2.11 -5.93 17.91
C ILE A 66 -1.34 -6.49 19.11
N ASN A 67 -0.09 -6.92 18.93
CA ASN A 67 0.78 -7.38 20.02
C ASN A 67 1.42 -6.21 20.82
N GLY A 68 1.03 -4.96 20.56
CA GLY A 68 1.52 -3.77 21.25
C GLY A 68 2.92 -3.31 20.82
N GLY A 69 3.43 -3.86 19.70
CA GLY A 69 4.72 -3.48 19.12
C GLY A 69 4.58 -2.47 17.99
N VAL A 70 5.71 -1.82 17.65
CA VAL A 70 5.85 -1.00 16.43
C VAL A 70 7.11 -1.49 15.72
N ASP A 71 6.95 -2.03 14.53
CA ASP A 71 8.09 -2.46 13.71
C ASP A 71 8.49 -1.35 12.73
N LEU A 72 9.52 -0.60 13.08
CA LEU A 72 10.11 0.43 12.21
C LEU A 72 11.06 -0.17 11.16
N SER A 73 11.40 -1.45 11.27
CA SER A 73 12.34 -2.11 10.36
C SER A 73 11.68 -2.65 9.08
N ALA A 74 10.34 -2.73 9.03
CA ALA A 74 9.60 -3.31 7.92
C ALA A 74 9.98 -2.69 6.55
N GLY A 75 10.14 -1.36 6.49
CA GLY A 75 10.58 -0.67 5.27
C GLY A 75 11.99 -1.08 4.82
N ALA A 76 12.93 -1.20 5.75
CA ALA A 76 14.29 -1.64 5.47
C ALA A 76 14.34 -3.11 5.03
N GLN A 77 13.53 -3.97 5.64
CA GLN A 77 13.42 -5.39 5.26
C GLN A 77 12.89 -5.54 3.84
N ILE A 78 11.86 -4.78 3.46
CA ILE A 78 11.31 -4.78 2.10
C ILE A 78 12.38 -4.36 1.09
N ALA A 79 13.11 -3.28 1.38
CA ALA A 79 14.19 -2.81 0.51
C ALA A 79 15.26 -3.89 0.33
N LEU A 80 15.71 -4.50 1.42
CA LEU A 80 16.73 -5.57 1.40
C LEU A 80 16.27 -6.78 0.59
N VAL A 81 15.06 -7.30 0.84
CA VAL A 81 14.50 -8.44 0.12
C VAL A 81 14.31 -8.11 -1.36
N SER A 82 13.90 -6.88 -1.69
CA SER A 82 13.73 -6.44 -3.08
C SER A 82 15.06 -6.40 -3.83
N VAL A 83 16.15 -5.95 -3.18
CA VAL A 83 17.49 -5.96 -3.76
C VAL A 83 17.96 -7.38 -4.01
N VAL A 84 17.83 -8.27 -3.03
CA VAL A 84 18.21 -9.69 -3.18
C VAL A 84 17.43 -10.34 -4.31
N CYS A 85 16.10 -10.15 -4.33
CA CYS A 85 15.26 -10.68 -5.41
C CYS A 85 15.70 -10.16 -6.78
N SER A 86 15.97 -8.86 -6.89
CA SER A 86 16.37 -8.22 -8.15
C SER A 86 17.72 -8.71 -8.66
N LEU A 87 18.70 -8.89 -7.78
CA LEU A 87 20.02 -9.38 -8.15
C LEU A 87 19.96 -10.78 -8.78
N PHE A 88 19.21 -11.70 -8.17
CA PHE A 88 19.11 -13.08 -8.65
C PHE A 88 18.10 -13.25 -9.80
N ALA A 89 17.13 -12.36 -9.93
CA ALA A 89 16.18 -12.37 -11.05
C ALA A 89 16.78 -11.83 -12.36
N GLN A 90 17.85 -11.02 -12.29
CA GLN A 90 18.51 -10.43 -13.46
C GLN A 90 19.65 -11.27 -14.04
N GLU A 91 20.09 -12.32 -13.37
CA GLU A 91 21.14 -13.19 -13.91
C GLU A 91 20.68 -13.94 -15.16
N THR A 92 21.63 -14.13 -16.09
CA THR A 92 21.46 -14.62 -17.47
C THR A 92 20.78 -15.99 -17.59
N GLN A 93 20.55 -16.69 -16.51
CA GLN A 93 19.91 -18.02 -16.47
C GLN A 93 18.49 -18.03 -15.90
N ASN A 94 17.84 -16.87 -15.73
CA ASN A 94 16.44 -16.77 -15.28
C ASN A 94 16.08 -17.74 -14.12
N ASN A 95 16.90 -17.78 -13.07
CA ASN A 95 16.61 -18.60 -11.89
C ASN A 95 15.59 -17.87 -10.98
N LEU A 96 14.41 -17.58 -11.55
CA LEU A 96 13.30 -16.97 -10.82
C LEU A 96 12.95 -17.76 -9.56
N LEU A 97 13.03 -19.08 -9.62
CA LEU A 97 12.81 -19.96 -8.48
C LEU A 97 13.83 -19.71 -7.37
N LEU A 98 15.11 -19.57 -7.72
CA LEU A 98 16.18 -19.27 -6.77
C LEU A 98 15.99 -17.88 -6.15
N ALA A 99 15.63 -16.88 -6.95
CA ALA A 99 15.34 -15.52 -6.47
C ALA A 99 14.20 -15.53 -5.44
N ILE A 100 13.13 -16.29 -5.69
CA ILE A 100 12.00 -16.42 -4.77
C ILE A 100 12.43 -17.11 -3.47
N ILE A 101 13.15 -18.24 -3.56
CA ILE A 101 13.60 -18.99 -2.38
C ILE A 101 14.52 -18.13 -1.51
N LEU A 102 15.49 -17.43 -2.10
CA LEU A 102 16.41 -16.56 -1.38
C LEU A 102 15.69 -15.35 -0.76
N SER A 103 14.73 -14.79 -1.45
CA SER A 103 13.93 -13.69 -0.91
C SER A 103 13.10 -14.11 0.31
N ILE A 104 12.50 -15.29 0.26
CA ILE A 104 11.75 -15.86 1.40
C ILE A 104 12.72 -16.16 2.56
N ALA A 105 13.85 -16.80 2.29
CA ALA A 105 14.85 -17.11 3.30
C ALA A 105 15.38 -15.85 3.99
N MET A 106 15.65 -14.80 3.21
CA MET A 106 16.11 -13.51 3.72
C MET A 106 15.05 -12.83 4.58
N GLY A 107 13.80 -12.82 4.15
CA GLY A 107 12.69 -12.27 4.93
C GLY A 107 12.49 -13.00 6.26
N LEU A 108 12.56 -14.33 6.26
CA LEU A 108 12.50 -15.16 7.47
C LEU A 108 13.67 -14.88 8.41
N PHE A 109 14.88 -14.78 7.86
CA PHE A 109 16.08 -14.48 8.65
C PHE A 109 15.98 -13.10 9.32
N CYS A 110 15.57 -12.07 8.59
CA CYS A 110 15.36 -10.73 9.15
C CYS A 110 14.26 -10.71 10.22
N GLY A 111 13.15 -11.42 9.99
CA GLY A 111 12.07 -11.56 10.95
C GLY A 111 12.51 -12.27 12.23
N LEU A 112 13.32 -13.32 12.11
CA LEU A 112 13.87 -14.06 13.25
C LEU A 112 14.83 -13.20 14.07
N VAL A 113 15.73 -12.47 13.41
CA VAL A 113 16.66 -11.54 14.09
C VAL A 113 15.87 -10.46 14.84
N ASN A 114 14.89 -9.84 14.22
CA ASN A 114 14.04 -8.85 14.88
C ASN A 114 13.25 -9.44 16.04
N GLY A 115 12.67 -10.63 15.85
CA GLY A 115 11.95 -11.32 16.91
C GLY A 115 12.82 -11.56 18.14
N ILE A 116 14.05 -12.05 17.97
CA ILE A 116 15.00 -12.25 19.07
C ILE A 116 15.39 -10.94 19.74
N LEU A 117 15.63 -9.87 18.97
CA LEU A 117 16.02 -8.57 19.52
C LEU A 117 14.91 -7.89 20.33
N ILE A 118 13.64 -8.18 20.00
CA ILE A 118 12.50 -7.57 20.70
C ILE A 118 12.10 -8.37 21.93
N THR A 119 12.25 -9.70 21.89
CA THR A 119 11.81 -10.59 22.98
C THR A 119 12.92 -10.99 23.95
N GLY A 120 14.19 -10.81 23.59
CA GLY A 120 15.38 -11.10 24.43
C GLY A 120 15.80 -9.91 25.22
#